data_95a52d687dc41652d4e7b4b7567fce95
#
_entry.id   95a52d687dc41652d4e7b4b7567fce95
#
_cell.length_a   1.000
_cell.length_b   1.000
_cell.length_c   1.000
_cell.angle_alpha   90.00
_cell.angle_beta   90.00
_cell.angle_gamma   90.00
#
_symmetry.space_group_name_H-M   'P 1'
#
loop_
_entity.id
_entity.type
_entity.pdbx_description
1 polymer ?
#
loop_
_entity_poly.entity_id
_entity_poly.type
_entity_poly.pdbx_seq_one_letter_code
_entity_poly.pdbx_strand_id
1 'polypeptide(L)'
;HFHEVGADDAIADVLGSCTALLSLQPEAVKVLPLSVGFGTLTCSHGVMPVPAPATAEILKDSGLEVLIGGFEGELCTPTGAALLSEFAASYPVPDGAGKLIALGRGAGSRNPQDHPNILSVYRMESGADEHTIDVLETNVDDISGEILAETLSRLMDAGARDASIIPLIMKKGRAGHLVRVVCMPEDSVRLAKLLARETGSLGVRCQPMTKRFVADRRSETVTA
;
A
#
# COMPACT_ATOMS: atom_id res chain seq x y z
N HIS A 1 26.31 23.05 9.14
CA HIS A 1 27.31 22.32 8.36
C HIS A 1 26.86 20.88 8.17
N PHE A 2 26.70 20.45 6.92
CA PHE A 2 26.32 19.08 6.54
C PHE A 2 27.57 18.19 6.51
N HIS A 3 28.19 17.91 7.66
CA HIS A 3 29.44 17.15 7.71
C HIS A 3 29.26 15.65 7.44
N GLU A 4 28.08 15.10 7.73
CA GLU A 4 27.80 13.66 7.59
C GLU A 4 27.01 13.35 6.31
N VAL A 5 26.09 14.21 5.90
CA VAL A 5 25.24 13.98 4.70
C VAL A 5 25.99 14.25 3.40
N GLY A 6 27.11 14.97 3.43
CA GLY A 6 27.93 15.26 2.26
C GLY A 6 29.17 14.38 2.12
N ALA A 7 29.33 13.36 2.97
CA ALA A 7 30.44 12.42 2.88
C ALA A 7 30.25 11.45 1.70
N ASP A 8 31.35 11.04 1.06
CA ASP A 8 31.32 10.20 -0.13
C ASP A 8 30.60 8.87 0.07
N ASP A 9 30.66 8.31 1.28
CA ASP A 9 29.96 7.10 1.67
C ASP A 9 28.43 7.30 1.68
N ALA A 10 27.94 8.40 2.24
CA ALA A 10 26.51 8.72 2.26
C ALA A 10 25.96 8.92 0.83
N ILE A 11 26.73 9.59 -0.02
CA ILE A 11 26.37 9.74 -1.45
C ILE A 11 26.33 8.38 -2.15
N ALA A 12 27.32 7.52 -1.90
CA ALA A 12 27.35 6.18 -2.46
C ALA A 12 26.17 5.32 -2.00
N ASP A 13 25.82 5.38 -0.72
CA ASP A 13 24.68 4.66 -0.15
C ASP A 13 23.35 5.10 -0.78
N VAL A 14 23.13 6.40 -0.90
CA VAL A 14 21.89 6.94 -1.52
C VAL A 14 21.81 6.58 -2.99
N LEU A 15 22.86 6.87 -3.78
CA LEU A 15 22.88 6.58 -5.21
C LEU A 15 22.79 5.08 -5.49
N GLY A 16 23.53 4.27 -4.72
CA GLY A 16 23.53 2.80 -4.86
C GLY A 16 22.16 2.22 -4.56
N SER A 17 21.55 2.61 -3.44
CA SER A 17 20.22 2.12 -3.04
C SER A 17 19.14 2.54 -4.02
N CYS A 18 19.10 3.80 -4.45
CA CYS A 18 18.15 4.29 -5.45
C CYS A 18 18.32 3.60 -6.80
N THR A 19 19.57 3.42 -7.26
CA THR A 19 19.86 2.73 -8.52
C THR A 19 19.43 1.26 -8.47
N ALA A 20 19.70 0.58 -7.36
CA ALA A 20 19.28 -0.80 -7.16
C ALA A 20 17.74 -0.93 -7.16
N LEU A 21 17.03 -0.04 -6.45
CA LEU A 21 15.57 -0.03 -6.45
C LEU A 21 15.00 0.20 -7.86
N LEU A 22 15.50 1.21 -8.56
CA LEU A 22 15.05 1.52 -9.93
C LEU A 22 15.32 0.37 -10.90
N SER A 23 16.42 -0.37 -10.72
CA SER A 23 16.74 -1.53 -11.56
C SER A 23 15.81 -2.72 -11.33
N LEU A 24 15.24 -2.84 -10.13
CA LEU A 24 14.26 -3.86 -9.79
C LEU A 24 12.86 -3.55 -10.30
N GLN A 25 12.59 -2.28 -10.65
CA GLN A 25 11.29 -1.79 -11.13
C GLN A 25 10.11 -2.30 -10.28
N PRO A 26 10.11 -2.08 -8.96
CA PRO A 26 9.03 -2.57 -8.11
C PRO A 26 7.74 -1.80 -8.40
N GLU A 27 6.62 -2.49 -8.36
CA GLU A 27 5.29 -1.87 -8.38
C GLU A 27 4.91 -1.35 -7.00
N ALA A 28 5.43 -1.99 -5.94
CA ALA A 28 5.17 -1.65 -4.55
C ALA A 28 6.39 -1.97 -3.66
N VAL A 29 6.56 -1.20 -2.59
CA VAL A 29 7.60 -1.45 -1.57
C VAL A 29 6.95 -1.45 -0.20
N LYS A 30 7.02 -2.59 0.49
CA LYS A 30 6.55 -2.73 1.87
C LYS A 30 7.73 -2.77 2.83
N VAL A 31 7.80 -1.82 3.73
CA VAL A 31 8.73 -1.82 4.85
C VAL A 31 8.04 -2.53 6.02
N LEU A 32 8.65 -3.63 6.48
CA LEU A 32 8.19 -4.33 7.68
C LEU A 32 8.58 -3.53 8.93
N PRO A 33 7.99 -3.82 10.12
CA PRO A 33 8.31 -3.09 11.34
C PRO A 33 9.81 -2.95 11.55
N LEU A 34 10.29 -1.70 11.56
CA LEU A 34 11.71 -1.34 11.52
C LEU A 34 12.29 -1.32 12.93
N SER A 35 13.24 -2.20 13.21
CA SER A 35 14.00 -2.17 14.46
C SER A 35 14.99 -1.01 14.44
N VAL A 36 14.88 -0.10 15.40
CA VAL A 36 15.79 1.06 15.52
C VAL A 36 16.83 0.89 16.62
N GLY A 37 16.66 -0.10 17.50
CA GLY A 37 17.53 -0.36 18.63
C GLY A 37 17.20 0.48 19.86
N PHE A 38 18.12 0.51 20.84
CA PHE A 38 18.02 1.32 22.06
C PHE A 38 19.39 1.65 22.63
N GLY A 39 19.43 2.46 23.70
CA GLY A 39 20.65 2.84 24.42
C GLY A 39 21.23 4.17 23.94
N THR A 40 22.56 4.22 23.81
CA THR A 40 23.26 5.43 23.37
C THR A 40 24.32 5.10 22.34
N LEU A 41 24.63 6.07 21.48
CA LEU A 41 25.76 6.00 20.56
C LEU A 41 26.70 7.17 20.81
N THR A 42 28.01 6.95 20.63
CA THR A 42 29.02 8.00 20.68
C THR A 42 29.47 8.35 19.27
N CYS A 43 29.36 9.61 18.92
CA CYS A 43 29.77 10.15 17.62
C CYS A 43 30.55 11.46 17.79
N SER A 44 30.90 12.12 16.68
CA SER A 44 31.58 13.42 16.65
C SER A 44 30.84 14.53 17.43
N HIS A 45 29.53 14.38 17.61
CA HIS A 45 28.66 15.32 18.33
C HIS A 45 28.46 14.97 19.81
N GLY A 46 29.19 13.98 20.32
CA GLY A 46 29.08 13.50 21.70
C GLY A 46 28.22 12.23 21.81
N VAL A 47 27.65 12.02 23.02
CA VAL A 47 26.79 10.88 23.30
C VAL A 47 25.34 11.25 22.95
N MET A 48 24.70 10.44 22.09
CA MET A 48 23.32 10.64 21.69
C MET A 48 22.47 9.43 22.01
N PRO A 49 21.15 9.60 22.22
CA PRO A 49 20.22 8.48 22.41
C PRO A 49 20.03 7.70 21.10
N VAL A 50 19.61 6.45 21.23
CA VAL A 50 19.15 5.61 20.11
C VAL A 50 17.64 5.40 20.24
N PRO A 51 16.86 5.65 19.15
CA PRO A 51 17.29 6.17 17.85
C PRO A 51 17.87 7.59 17.92
N ALA A 52 18.78 7.89 17.00
CA ALA A 52 19.33 9.25 16.87
C ALA A 52 18.20 10.27 16.61
N PRO A 53 18.31 11.53 17.11
CA PRO A 53 17.24 12.51 16.96
C PRO A 53 16.77 12.72 15.51
N ALA A 54 17.69 12.72 14.55
CA ALA A 54 17.36 12.84 13.14
C ALA A 54 16.56 11.62 12.62
N THR A 55 16.97 10.41 13.03
CA THR A 55 16.23 9.17 12.71
C THR A 55 14.82 9.21 13.29
N ALA A 56 14.68 9.61 14.55
CA ALA A 56 13.37 9.70 15.20
C ALA A 56 12.43 10.69 14.51
N GLU A 57 12.95 11.86 14.11
CA GLU A 57 12.16 12.89 13.43
C GLU A 57 11.72 12.45 12.02
N ILE A 58 12.60 11.80 11.26
CA ILE A 58 12.24 11.24 9.93
C ILE A 58 11.15 10.18 10.08
N LEU A 59 11.31 9.24 11.00
CA LEU A 59 10.38 8.13 11.19
C LEU A 59 9.01 8.56 11.73
N LYS A 60 8.96 9.63 12.54
CA LYS A 60 7.72 10.19 13.10
C LYS A 60 6.70 10.54 12.01
N ASP A 61 7.15 11.11 10.89
CA ASP A 61 6.30 11.57 9.80
C ASP A 61 6.21 10.56 8.64
N SER A 62 6.92 9.43 8.73
CA SER A 62 7.03 8.45 7.64
C SER A 62 5.82 7.51 7.48
N GLY A 63 5.03 7.34 8.53
CA GLY A 63 3.98 6.32 8.57
C GLY A 63 4.49 4.88 8.72
N LEU A 64 5.80 4.67 8.86
CA LEU A 64 6.38 3.34 9.06
C LEU A 64 6.16 2.84 10.50
N GLU A 65 5.92 1.55 10.64
CA GLU A 65 5.90 0.91 11.95
C GLU A 65 7.32 0.74 12.50
N VAL A 66 7.53 1.11 13.76
CA VAL A 66 8.86 1.14 14.39
C VAL A 66 8.87 0.28 15.66
N LEU A 67 9.90 -0.54 15.80
CA LEU A 67 10.20 -1.30 17.01
C LEU A 67 11.36 -0.63 17.75
N ILE A 68 11.06 -0.03 18.90
CA ILE A 68 12.06 0.58 19.80
C ILE A 68 12.43 -0.45 20.87
N GLY A 69 13.71 -0.73 21.04
CA GLY A 69 14.21 -1.75 21.97
C GLY A 69 14.72 -3.00 21.27
N GLY A 70 14.75 -4.11 21.98
CA GLY A 70 15.20 -5.42 21.49
C GLY A 70 16.72 -5.58 21.49
N PHE A 71 17.46 -4.70 20.83
CA PHE A 71 18.92 -4.79 20.69
C PHE A 71 19.59 -3.46 21.05
N GLU A 72 20.72 -3.54 21.74
CA GLU A 72 21.50 -2.37 22.12
C GLU A 72 22.30 -1.84 20.92
N GLY A 73 22.29 -0.52 20.75
CA GLY A 73 22.95 0.20 19.67
C GLY A 73 22.00 0.63 18.55
N GLU A 74 22.56 1.41 17.64
CA GLU A 74 21.81 1.95 16.48
C GLU A 74 21.69 0.90 15.39
N LEU A 75 20.44 0.55 15.04
CA LEU A 75 20.11 -0.37 13.96
C LEU A 75 19.58 0.33 12.70
N CYS A 76 19.14 1.58 12.85
CA CYS A 76 18.66 2.39 11.74
C CYS A 76 19.30 3.79 11.81
N THR A 77 20.11 4.11 10.81
CA THR A 77 20.73 5.41 10.65
C THR A 77 19.76 6.44 10.04
N PRO A 78 20.01 7.75 10.16
CA PRO A 78 19.20 8.77 9.48
C PRO A 78 19.08 8.55 7.97
N THR A 79 20.16 8.17 7.29
CA THR A 79 20.17 7.86 5.87
C THR A 79 19.27 6.65 5.54
N GLY A 80 19.37 5.58 6.34
CA GLY A 80 18.52 4.40 6.19
C GLY A 80 17.04 4.72 6.41
N ALA A 81 16.72 5.49 7.44
CA ALA A 81 15.36 5.95 7.72
C ALA A 81 14.78 6.77 6.54
N ALA A 82 15.55 7.72 6.01
CA ALA A 82 15.14 8.55 4.88
C ALA A 82 14.87 7.72 3.62
N LEU A 83 15.76 6.79 3.27
CA LEU A 83 15.60 5.91 2.12
C LEU A 83 14.36 5.03 2.24
N LEU A 84 14.17 4.37 3.39
CA LEU A 84 13.01 3.49 3.61
C LEU A 84 11.69 4.26 3.61
N SER A 85 11.66 5.47 4.19
CA SER A 85 10.49 6.34 4.20
C SER A 85 10.11 6.77 2.80
N GLU A 86 11.09 7.21 1.99
CA GLU A 86 10.86 7.62 0.60
C GLU A 86 10.43 6.45 -0.28
N PHE A 87 11.06 5.28 -0.14
CA PHE A 87 10.70 4.11 -0.93
C PHE A 87 9.28 3.62 -0.63
N ALA A 88 8.88 3.60 0.65
CA ALA A 88 7.52 3.23 1.02
C ALA A 88 6.48 4.25 0.52
N ALA A 89 6.79 5.55 0.55
CA ALA A 89 5.89 6.60 0.09
C ALA A 89 5.75 6.62 -1.44
N SER A 90 6.85 6.41 -2.17
CA SER A 90 6.87 6.42 -3.64
C SER A 90 6.25 5.18 -4.28
N TYR A 91 6.20 4.06 -3.55
CA TYR A 91 5.69 2.77 -4.05
C TYR A 91 4.67 2.17 -3.06
N PRO A 92 3.46 2.75 -2.97
CA PRO A 92 2.46 2.29 -2.01
C PRO A 92 2.04 0.85 -2.25
N VAL A 93 1.86 0.11 -1.17
CA VAL A 93 1.53 -1.32 -1.21
C VAL A 93 0.02 -1.52 -1.32
N PRO A 94 -0.47 -2.23 -2.33
CA PRO A 94 -1.84 -2.71 -2.34
C PRO A 94 -2.03 -3.79 -1.26
N ASP A 95 -3.24 -3.92 -0.75
CA ASP A 95 -3.59 -5.04 0.13
C ASP A 95 -3.51 -6.35 -0.64
N GLY A 96 -2.88 -7.35 -0.02
CA GLY A 96 -2.82 -8.68 -0.60
C GLY A 96 -1.60 -9.50 -0.17
N ALA A 97 -1.64 -10.78 -0.51
CA ALA A 97 -0.54 -11.73 -0.33
C ALA A 97 0.17 -11.93 -1.67
N GLY A 98 1.46 -12.24 -1.61
CA GLY A 98 2.27 -12.53 -2.78
C GLY A 98 3.13 -13.78 -2.58
N LYS A 99 3.63 -14.33 -3.67
CA LYS A 99 4.56 -15.44 -3.66
C LYS A 99 5.98 -14.92 -3.53
N LEU A 100 6.75 -15.41 -2.54
CA LEU A 100 8.17 -15.10 -2.41
C LEU A 100 8.94 -15.75 -3.56
N ILE A 101 9.62 -14.93 -4.38
CA ILE A 101 10.37 -15.40 -5.55
C ILE A 101 11.88 -15.19 -5.44
N ALA A 102 12.33 -14.25 -4.60
CA ALA A 102 13.75 -14.05 -4.34
C ALA A 102 14.00 -13.42 -2.97
N LEU A 103 15.18 -13.64 -2.43
CA LEU A 103 15.67 -13.07 -1.18
C LEU A 103 17.08 -12.52 -1.41
N GLY A 104 17.29 -11.26 -1.06
CA GLY A 104 18.59 -10.61 -0.98
C GLY A 104 18.94 -10.25 0.46
N ARG A 105 20.23 -10.23 0.81
CA ARG A 105 20.71 -9.80 2.12
C ARG A 105 21.93 -8.91 1.97
N GLY A 106 21.93 -7.81 2.73
CA GLY A 106 23.10 -6.96 2.88
C GLY A 106 23.54 -6.98 4.34
N ALA A 107 24.84 -7.16 4.59
CA ALA A 107 25.42 -7.16 5.92
C ALA A 107 26.16 -5.86 6.19
N GLY A 108 25.95 -5.27 7.38
CA GLY A 108 26.76 -4.16 7.87
C GLY A 108 28.12 -4.61 8.38
N SER A 109 29.02 -3.65 8.55
CA SER A 109 30.41 -3.90 9.06
C SER A 109 30.47 -4.25 10.55
N ARG A 110 29.48 -3.82 11.34
CA ARG A 110 29.39 -4.16 12.76
C ARG A 110 28.96 -5.62 12.90
N ASN A 111 29.58 -6.36 13.82
CA ASN A 111 29.26 -7.75 14.08
C ASN A 111 28.87 -7.96 15.56
N PRO A 112 27.65 -7.59 15.96
CA PRO A 112 27.15 -7.82 17.32
C PRO A 112 27.03 -9.34 17.59
N GLN A 113 27.18 -9.73 18.88
CA GLN A 113 27.20 -11.16 19.26
C GLN A 113 25.80 -11.75 19.43
N ASP A 114 24.80 -10.93 19.67
CA ASP A 114 23.46 -11.31 20.07
C ASP A 114 22.45 -11.28 18.92
N HIS A 115 22.75 -10.62 17.80
CA HIS A 115 21.87 -10.54 16.63
C HIS A 115 22.67 -10.32 15.33
N PRO A 116 22.15 -10.76 14.18
CA PRO A 116 22.77 -10.50 12.89
C PRO A 116 22.51 -9.05 12.46
N ASN A 117 23.57 -8.33 12.06
CA ASN A 117 23.44 -6.99 11.47
C ASN A 117 23.23 -7.10 9.97
N ILE A 118 22.03 -7.45 9.58
CA ILE A 118 21.65 -7.69 8.18
C ILE A 118 20.33 -6.98 7.82
N LEU A 119 20.27 -6.44 6.62
CA LEU A 119 19.03 -6.04 5.97
C LEU A 119 18.60 -7.16 5.01
N SER A 120 17.37 -7.61 5.11
CA SER A 120 16.79 -8.59 4.20
C SER A 120 15.79 -7.92 3.27
N VAL A 121 15.91 -8.18 1.98
CA VAL A 121 14.97 -7.71 0.94
C VAL A 121 14.31 -8.92 0.31
N TYR A 122 12.99 -8.94 0.35
CA TYR A 122 12.17 -10.02 -0.20
C TYR A 122 11.55 -9.52 -1.50
N ARG A 123 11.84 -10.17 -2.63
CA ARG A 123 11.11 -9.94 -3.86
C ARG A 123 9.90 -10.86 -3.88
N MET A 124 8.74 -10.24 -3.96
CA MET A 124 7.48 -10.97 -4.02
C MET A 124 6.82 -10.71 -5.38
N GLU A 125 6.25 -11.75 -5.94
CA GLU A 125 5.35 -11.63 -7.07
C GLU A 125 3.95 -11.44 -6.50
N SER A 126 3.31 -10.34 -6.86
CA SER A 126 1.94 -10.11 -6.45
C SER A 126 1.07 -11.27 -6.94
N GLY A 127 0.42 -11.93 -6.02
CA GLY A 127 -0.63 -12.88 -6.36
C GLY A 127 -1.91 -12.12 -6.71
N ALA A 128 -1.80 -11.08 -7.55
CA ALA A 128 -2.98 -10.52 -8.18
C ALA A 128 -3.56 -11.65 -9.03
N ASP A 129 -4.39 -12.45 -8.40
CA ASP A 129 -5.25 -13.39 -9.08
C ASP A 129 -6.03 -12.55 -10.07
N GLU A 130 -6.02 -12.88 -11.36
CA GLU A 130 -6.88 -12.26 -12.39
C GLU A 130 -8.37 -12.30 -11.99
N HIS A 131 -8.65 -12.94 -10.88
CA HIS A 131 -9.96 -13.12 -10.27
C HIS A 131 -10.24 -12.21 -9.06
N THR A 132 -9.26 -11.40 -8.61
CA THR A 132 -9.50 -10.43 -7.53
C THR A 132 -10.38 -9.29 -8.05
N ILE A 133 -11.42 -8.96 -7.31
CA ILE A 133 -12.32 -7.85 -7.58
C ILE A 133 -12.64 -7.11 -6.29
N ASP A 134 -12.96 -5.83 -6.42
CA ASP A 134 -13.57 -5.06 -5.35
C ASP A 134 -15.07 -4.93 -5.57
N VAL A 135 -15.82 -4.95 -4.47
CA VAL A 135 -17.24 -4.63 -4.45
C VAL A 135 -17.42 -3.30 -3.73
N LEU A 136 -17.90 -2.30 -4.46
CA LEU A 136 -18.25 -1.00 -3.92
C LEU A 136 -19.73 -0.96 -3.63
N GLU A 137 -20.11 -0.42 -2.46
CA GLU A 137 -21.52 -0.30 -2.06
C GLU A 137 -21.82 1.04 -1.43
N THR A 138 -22.97 1.59 -1.79
CA THR A 138 -23.55 2.73 -1.08
C THR A 138 -25.08 2.60 -0.99
N ASN A 139 -25.66 3.12 0.09
CA ASN A 139 -27.10 3.15 0.30
C ASN A 139 -27.62 4.56 0.06
N VAL A 140 -28.73 4.70 -0.68
CA VAL A 140 -29.35 5.98 -1.03
C VAL A 140 -30.87 5.88 -0.86
N ASP A 141 -31.52 6.94 -0.34
CA ASP A 141 -32.96 7.00 -0.10
C ASP A 141 -33.63 8.29 -0.64
N ASP A 142 -32.86 9.13 -1.31
CA ASP A 142 -33.29 10.45 -1.78
C ASP A 142 -32.98 10.71 -3.29
N ILE A 143 -32.82 9.66 -4.07
CA ILE A 143 -32.46 9.72 -5.50
C ILE A 143 -33.59 9.16 -6.36
N SER A 144 -33.87 9.82 -7.48
CA SER A 144 -34.85 9.33 -8.47
C SER A 144 -34.30 8.12 -9.26
N GLY A 145 -35.19 7.27 -9.73
CA GLY A 145 -34.85 6.14 -10.57
C GLY A 145 -34.11 6.51 -11.86
N GLU A 146 -34.38 7.70 -12.40
CA GLU A 146 -33.70 8.22 -13.59
C GLU A 146 -32.22 8.51 -13.32
N ILE A 147 -31.91 9.17 -12.18
CA ILE A 147 -30.52 9.43 -11.77
C ILE A 147 -29.80 8.12 -11.49
N LEU A 148 -30.49 7.16 -10.85
CA LEU A 148 -29.91 5.83 -10.60
C LEU A 148 -29.57 5.08 -11.91
N ALA A 149 -30.46 5.13 -12.89
CA ALA A 149 -30.23 4.50 -14.18
C ALA A 149 -29.04 5.13 -14.92
N GLU A 150 -28.96 6.45 -14.94
CA GLU A 150 -27.85 7.19 -15.53
C GLU A 150 -26.54 6.90 -14.79
N THR A 151 -26.59 6.80 -13.46
CA THR A 151 -25.40 6.45 -12.64
C THR A 151 -24.86 5.08 -13.02
N LEU A 152 -25.73 4.07 -13.22
CA LEU A 152 -25.29 2.75 -13.68
C LEU A 152 -24.59 2.83 -15.03
N SER A 153 -25.17 3.55 -16.00
CA SER A 153 -24.57 3.72 -17.32
C SER A 153 -23.16 4.32 -17.22
N ARG A 154 -23.02 5.42 -16.48
CA ARG A 154 -21.73 6.08 -16.29
C ARG A 154 -20.69 5.21 -15.59
N LEU A 155 -21.10 4.40 -14.62
CA LEU A 155 -20.21 3.45 -13.96
C LEU A 155 -19.70 2.37 -14.90
N MET A 156 -20.59 1.83 -15.75
CA MET A 156 -20.23 0.84 -16.77
C MET A 156 -19.29 1.45 -17.82
N ASP A 157 -19.59 2.66 -18.31
CA ASP A 157 -18.75 3.38 -19.27
C ASP A 157 -17.38 3.73 -18.66
N ALA A 158 -17.33 3.94 -17.35
CA ALA A 158 -16.10 4.17 -16.61
C ALA A 158 -15.33 2.87 -16.29
N GLY A 159 -15.74 1.71 -16.78
CA GLY A 159 -15.00 0.46 -16.67
C GLY A 159 -15.39 -0.42 -15.48
N ALA A 160 -16.53 -0.19 -14.84
CA ALA A 160 -17.06 -1.17 -13.91
C ALA A 160 -17.31 -2.51 -14.61
N ARG A 161 -17.02 -3.62 -13.92
CA ARG A 161 -17.28 -4.98 -14.44
C ARG A 161 -18.75 -5.33 -14.39
N ASP A 162 -19.44 -4.81 -13.39
CA ASP A 162 -20.88 -4.93 -13.20
C ASP A 162 -21.37 -3.79 -12.30
N ALA A 163 -22.61 -3.37 -12.47
CA ALA A 163 -23.26 -2.41 -11.59
C ALA A 163 -24.75 -2.76 -11.47
N SER A 164 -25.26 -2.75 -10.24
CA SER A 164 -26.61 -3.16 -9.93
C SER A 164 -27.25 -2.29 -8.85
N ILE A 165 -28.59 -2.22 -8.89
CA ILE A 165 -29.39 -1.53 -7.89
C ILE A 165 -30.29 -2.56 -7.20
N ILE A 166 -30.24 -2.60 -5.87
CA ILE A 166 -31.00 -3.52 -5.05
C ILE A 166 -31.95 -2.71 -4.16
N PRO A 167 -33.27 -2.86 -4.31
CA PRO A 167 -34.23 -2.23 -3.41
C PRO A 167 -34.06 -2.72 -1.97
N LEU A 168 -34.14 -1.81 -1.01
CA LEU A 168 -34.06 -2.16 0.41
C LEU A 168 -34.87 -1.20 1.29
N ILE A 169 -35.08 -1.59 2.52
CA ILE A 169 -35.63 -0.71 3.56
C ILE A 169 -34.47 -0.22 4.43
N MET A 170 -34.32 1.08 4.54
CA MET A 170 -33.30 1.74 5.34
C MET A 170 -33.80 2.07 6.75
N LYS A 171 -32.91 2.64 7.57
CA LYS A 171 -33.26 3.12 8.91
C LYS A 171 -34.52 4.00 8.89
N LYS A 172 -35.30 3.96 9.94
CA LYS A 172 -36.61 4.65 10.07
C LYS A 172 -37.67 4.18 9.07
N GLY A 173 -37.54 2.97 8.48
CA GLY A 173 -38.53 2.39 7.56
C GLY A 173 -38.59 3.05 6.19
N ARG A 174 -37.58 3.80 5.77
CA ARG A 174 -37.54 4.44 4.47
C ARG A 174 -37.20 3.45 3.37
N ALA A 175 -37.94 3.50 2.28
CA ALA A 175 -37.56 2.80 1.05
C ALA A 175 -36.29 3.46 0.50
N GLY A 176 -35.37 2.64 0.01
CA GLY A 176 -34.12 3.11 -0.59
C GLY A 176 -33.52 2.06 -1.49
N HIS A 177 -32.29 2.30 -1.91
CA HIS A 177 -31.56 1.44 -2.82
C HIS A 177 -30.14 1.22 -2.34
N LEU A 178 -29.64 -0.01 -2.48
CA LEU A 178 -28.21 -0.32 -2.45
C LEU A 178 -27.69 -0.28 -3.87
N VAL A 179 -26.77 0.62 -4.15
CA VAL A 179 -26.00 0.60 -5.40
C VAL A 179 -24.76 -0.22 -5.16
N ARG A 180 -24.59 -1.29 -5.94
CA ARG A 180 -23.43 -2.18 -5.88
C ARG A 180 -22.69 -2.11 -7.20
N VAL A 181 -21.36 -1.99 -7.12
CA VAL A 181 -20.46 -1.93 -8.26
C VAL A 181 -19.36 -2.98 -8.06
N VAL A 182 -19.10 -3.77 -9.09
CA VAL A 182 -18.01 -4.73 -9.15
C VAL A 182 -16.94 -4.15 -10.06
N CYS A 183 -15.71 -4.07 -9.59
CA CYS A 183 -14.60 -3.49 -10.35
C CYS A 183 -13.27 -4.21 -10.08
N MET A 184 -12.26 -3.87 -10.87
CA MET A 184 -10.90 -4.27 -10.58
C MET A 184 -10.36 -3.40 -9.42
N PRO A 185 -9.47 -3.92 -8.57
CA PRO A 185 -8.93 -3.18 -7.43
C PRO A 185 -8.29 -1.84 -7.80
N GLU A 186 -7.59 -1.77 -8.94
CA GLU A 186 -6.96 -0.54 -9.44
C GLU A 186 -7.98 0.55 -9.80
N ASP A 187 -9.23 0.19 -10.08
CA ASP A 187 -10.31 1.12 -10.43
C ASP A 187 -11.15 1.55 -9.24
N SER A 188 -11.04 0.88 -8.10
CA SER A 188 -11.98 1.02 -6.98
C SER A 188 -12.07 2.45 -6.45
N VAL A 189 -10.95 3.14 -6.28
CA VAL A 189 -10.94 4.53 -5.80
C VAL A 189 -11.59 5.48 -6.82
N ARG A 190 -11.33 5.29 -8.10
CA ARG A 190 -11.89 6.12 -9.17
C ARG A 190 -13.40 5.94 -9.29
N LEU A 191 -13.86 4.69 -9.28
CA LEU A 191 -15.27 4.35 -9.37
C LEU A 191 -16.04 4.70 -8.09
N ALA A 192 -15.43 4.57 -6.90
CA ALA A 192 -16.03 5.03 -5.65
C ALA A 192 -16.26 6.54 -5.64
N LYS A 193 -15.30 7.35 -6.13
CA LYS A 193 -15.47 8.80 -6.27
C LYS A 193 -16.58 9.14 -7.28
N LEU A 194 -16.66 8.43 -8.39
CA LEU A 194 -17.72 8.62 -9.38
C LEU A 194 -19.09 8.29 -8.75
N LEU A 195 -19.22 7.12 -8.12
CA LEU A 195 -20.44 6.70 -7.44
C LEU A 195 -20.90 7.72 -6.39
N ALA A 196 -19.99 8.19 -5.53
CA ALA A 196 -20.31 9.19 -4.52
C ALA A 196 -20.79 10.51 -5.14
N ARG A 197 -20.16 10.97 -6.21
CA ARG A 197 -20.52 12.20 -6.92
C ARG A 197 -21.90 12.11 -7.58
N GLU A 198 -22.17 11.02 -8.28
CA GLU A 198 -23.45 10.85 -9.01
C GLU A 198 -24.62 10.62 -8.07
N THR A 199 -24.39 10.00 -6.91
CA THR A 199 -25.44 9.70 -5.93
C THR A 199 -25.55 10.71 -4.78
N GLY A 200 -24.62 11.65 -4.65
CA GLY A 200 -24.55 12.53 -3.48
C GLY A 200 -24.20 11.80 -2.18
N SER A 201 -23.84 10.53 -2.24
CA SER A 201 -23.53 9.73 -1.06
C SER A 201 -22.25 10.24 -0.36
N LEU A 202 -22.30 10.33 0.97
CA LEU A 202 -21.16 10.75 1.80
C LEU A 202 -20.16 9.63 2.07
N GLY A 203 -20.48 8.37 1.70
CA GLY A 203 -19.60 7.25 1.95
C GLY A 203 -19.88 6.05 1.05
N VAL A 204 -18.82 5.51 0.46
CA VAL A 204 -18.85 4.27 -0.31
C VAL A 204 -18.02 3.24 0.43
N ARG A 205 -18.61 2.08 0.72
CA ARG A 205 -17.92 0.94 1.29
C ARG A 205 -17.19 0.21 0.18
N CYS A 206 -15.95 -0.18 0.42
CA CYS A 206 -15.18 -1.05 -0.46
C CYS A 206 -14.91 -2.37 0.26
N GLN A 207 -15.22 -3.48 -0.39
CA GLN A 207 -14.97 -4.82 0.13
C GLN A 207 -14.15 -5.60 -0.88
N PRO A 208 -12.88 -5.89 -0.59
CA PRO A 208 -12.06 -6.76 -1.43
C PRO A 208 -12.63 -8.19 -1.44
N MET A 209 -12.76 -8.76 -2.61
CA MET A 209 -13.18 -10.15 -2.79
C MET A 209 -11.96 -11.01 -3.13
N THR A 210 -11.46 -11.74 -2.14
CA THR A 210 -10.23 -12.55 -2.26
C THR A 210 -10.41 -13.84 -3.05
N LYS A 211 -11.66 -14.26 -3.28
CA LYS A 211 -11.97 -15.46 -4.09
C LYS A 211 -13.17 -15.22 -4.97
N ARG A 212 -12.99 -15.48 -6.25
CA ARG A 212 -14.05 -15.49 -7.27
C ARG A 212 -13.87 -16.71 -8.16
N PHE A 213 -14.90 -17.50 -8.31
CA PHE A 213 -14.91 -18.61 -9.27
C PHE A 213 -15.45 -18.09 -10.60
N VAL A 214 -14.64 -18.16 -11.64
CA VAL A 214 -15.03 -17.77 -13.01
C VAL A 214 -15.12 -19.01 -13.85
N ALA A 215 -16.28 -19.23 -14.48
CA ALA A 215 -16.46 -20.33 -15.41
C ALA A 215 -15.85 -20.00 -16.77
N ASP A 216 -15.27 -21.00 -17.41
CA ASP A 216 -14.82 -20.88 -18.81
C ASP A 216 -16.01 -20.62 -19.72
N ARG A 217 -15.90 -19.59 -20.55
CA ARG A 217 -16.93 -19.23 -21.53
C ARG A 217 -16.41 -19.51 -22.92
N ARG A 218 -17.11 -20.38 -23.63
CA ARG A 218 -16.93 -20.62 -25.08
C ARG A 218 -18.14 -20.10 -25.83
N SER A 219 -17.90 -19.40 -26.93
CA SER A 219 -18.97 -19.00 -27.87
C SER A 219 -18.72 -19.73 -29.19
N GLU A 220 -19.74 -20.47 -29.68
CA GLU A 220 -19.71 -21.11 -30.98
C GLU A 220 -20.81 -20.50 -31.85
N THR A 221 -20.47 -20.15 -33.10
CA THR A 221 -21.47 -19.72 -34.07
C THR A 221 -22.03 -20.95 -34.75
N VAL A 222 -23.31 -21.23 -34.54
CA VAL A 222 -24.01 -22.31 -35.21
C VAL A 222 -24.79 -21.71 -36.38
N THR A 223 -24.47 -22.18 -37.59
CA THR A 223 -25.23 -21.84 -38.78
C THR A 223 -26.40 -22.84 -38.88
N ALA A 224 -27.64 -22.34 -38.85
CA ALA A 224 -28.84 -23.15 -39.04
C ALA A 224 -29.18 -23.26 -40.51
#